data_fa4c417c8380dd50a424de85eb6cece8
#
_entry.id   fa4c417c8380dd50a424de85eb6cece8
#
_cell.length_a   1.000
_cell.length_b   1.000
_cell.length_c   1.000
_cell.angle_alpha   90.00
_cell.angle_beta   90.00
_cell.angle_gamma   90.00
#
_symmetry.space_group_name_H-M   'P 1'
#
loop_
_entity.id
_entity.type
_entity.pdbx_description
1 polymer ?
#
loop_
_entity_poly.entity_id
_entity_poly.type
_entity_poly.pdbx_seq_one_letter_code
_entity_poly.pdbx_strand_id
1 'polypeptide(L)'
;MARRIAVVNDDTAFLDLMVELLTEEGYEAHPFKEATTAYQGVRDLRPDVIILDVRMENEAAGWQLLEYYKLEPVLTKTPIVVCSADIQALRDRSTHLQSKGCAILAKPFDLNDLLALLDRVLGAQS
;
A
#
# COMPACT_ATOMS: atom_id res chain seq x y z
N MET A 1 14.57 12.45 8.72
CA MET A 1 14.50 11.88 7.37
C MET A 1 13.06 11.57 6.99
N ALA A 2 12.71 11.80 5.74
CA ALA A 2 11.36 11.54 5.30
C ALA A 2 11.07 10.04 5.28
N ARG A 3 9.86 9.66 5.67
CA ARG A 3 9.40 8.28 5.58
C ARG A 3 9.13 7.93 4.12
N ARG A 4 9.51 6.74 3.70
CA ARG A 4 9.33 6.27 2.34
C ARG A 4 8.02 5.49 2.23
N ILE A 5 7.22 5.87 1.25
CA ILE A 5 5.94 5.21 1.00
C ILE A 5 5.95 4.66 -0.42
N ALA A 6 5.76 3.36 -0.56
CA ALA A 6 5.57 2.73 -1.86
C ALA A 6 4.08 2.75 -2.19
N VAL A 7 3.70 3.27 -3.35
CA VAL A 7 2.31 3.30 -3.81
C VAL A 7 2.20 2.41 -5.04
N VAL A 8 1.48 1.31 -4.91
CA VAL A 8 1.36 0.31 -5.97
C VAL A 8 -0.06 0.33 -6.51
N ASN A 9 -0.24 0.78 -7.76
CA ASN A 9 -1.53 0.92 -8.40
C ASN A 9 -1.31 1.04 -9.91
N ASP A 10 -2.19 0.46 -10.72
CA ASP A 10 -2.07 0.53 -12.18
C ASP A 10 -2.70 1.80 -12.78
N ASP A 11 -3.36 2.61 -11.99
CA ASP A 11 -3.98 3.86 -12.45
C ASP A 11 -2.98 5.01 -12.32
N THR A 12 -2.50 5.52 -13.45
CA THR A 12 -1.50 6.60 -13.49
C THR A 12 -2.01 7.87 -12.81
N ALA A 13 -3.26 8.25 -13.04
CA ALA A 13 -3.83 9.45 -12.43
C ALA A 13 -3.85 9.33 -10.90
N PHE A 14 -4.21 8.18 -10.39
CA PHE A 14 -4.20 7.92 -8.95
C PHE A 14 -2.78 8.00 -8.39
N LEU A 15 -1.81 7.39 -9.08
CA LEU A 15 -0.41 7.44 -8.64
C LEU A 15 0.12 8.87 -8.59
N ASP A 16 -0.15 9.65 -9.63
CA ASP A 16 0.31 11.05 -9.68
C ASP A 16 -0.29 11.86 -8.54
N LEU A 17 -1.58 11.68 -8.28
CA LEU A 17 -2.26 12.37 -7.19
C LEU A 17 -1.67 11.97 -5.84
N MET A 18 -1.44 10.69 -5.61
CA MET A 18 -0.89 10.20 -4.34
C MET A 18 0.52 10.72 -4.10
N VAL A 19 1.36 10.73 -5.14
CA VAL A 19 2.72 11.27 -5.02
C VAL A 19 2.67 12.74 -4.64
N GLU A 20 1.80 13.51 -5.28
CA GLU A 20 1.66 14.94 -4.99
C GLU A 20 1.20 15.17 -3.55
N LEU A 21 0.12 14.49 -3.13
CA LEU A 21 -0.44 14.68 -1.79
C LEU A 21 0.53 14.24 -0.70
N LEU A 22 1.17 13.10 -0.87
CA LEU A 22 2.09 12.59 0.15
C LEU A 22 3.37 13.43 0.23
N THR A 23 3.85 13.91 -0.90
CA THR A 23 5.02 14.79 -0.92
C THR A 23 4.74 16.09 -0.19
N GLU A 24 3.56 16.67 -0.37
CA GLU A 24 3.15 17.88 0.35
C GLU A 24 3.10 17.67 1.86
N GLU A 25 2.83 16.44 2.30
CA GLU A 25 2.77 16.11 3.73
C GLU A 25 4.13 15.69 4.31
N GLY A 26 5.20 15.78 3.52
CA GLY A 26 6.55 15.50 3.99
C GLY A 26 7.00 14.07 3.82
N TYR A 27 6.25 13.24 3.12
CA TYR A 27 6.65 11.87 2.81
C TYR A 27 7.43 11.80 1.50
N GLU A 28 8.23 10.74 1.35
CA GLU A 28 8.90 10.41 0.11
C GLU A 28 8.09 9.31 -0.57
N ALA A 29 7.33 9.66 -1.60
CA ALA A 29 6.41 8.73 -2.26
C ALA A 29 7.02 8.16 -3.54
N HIS A 30 6.95 6.84 -3.70
CA HIS A 30 7.49 6.13 -4.86
C HIS A 30 6.37 5.33 -5.54
N PRO A 31 5.98 5.71 -6.77
CA PRO A 31 4.92 5.02 -7.48
C PRO A 31 5.41 3.79 -8.21
N PHE A 32 4.58 2.75 -8.22
CA PHE A 32 4.83 1.51 -8.98
C PHE A 32 3.55 1.14 -9.71
N LYS A 33 3.61 1.08 -11.03
CA LYS A 33 2.43 0.88 -11.86
C LYS A 33 2.17 -0.57 -12.24
N GLU A 34 3.23 -1.36 -12.38
CA GLU A 34 3.11 -2.73 -12.87
C GLU A 34 3.51 -3.73 -11.81
N ALA A 35 2.74 -4.82 -11.69
CA ALA A 35 2.98 -5.83 -10.67
C ALA A 35 4.37 -6.48 -10.82
N THR A 36 4.81 -6.73 -12.06
CA THR A 36 6.09 -7.39 -12.31
C THR A 36 7.28 -6.58 -11.82
N THR A 37 7.25 -5.26 -11.99
CA THR A 37 8.33 -4.38 -11.53
C THR A 37 8.13 -3.95 -10.09
N ALA A 38 6.88 -3.94 -9.61
CA ALA A 38 6.56 -3.48 -8.26
C ALA A 38 7.16 -4.38 -7.18
N TYR A 39 7.13 -5.71 -7.38
CA TYR A 39 7.68 -6.61 -6.36
C TYR A 39 9.15 -6.30 -6.09
N GLN A 40 9.98 -6.30 -7.14
CA GLN A 40 11.40 -6.07 -6.98
C GLN A 40 11.70 -4.62 -6.58
N GLY A 41 11.02 -3.66 -7.19
CA GLY A 41 11.22 -2.25 -6.88
C GLY A 41 10.90 -1.89 -5.44
N VAL A 42 9.81 -2.41 -4.91
CA VAL A 42 9.43 -2.20 -3.51
C VAL A 42 10.41 -2.88 -2.57
N ARG A 43 10.82 -4.10 -2.88
CA ARG A 43 11.82 -4.82 -2.10
C ARG A 43 13.12 -4.01 -2.00
N ASP A 44 13.60 -3.50 -3.13
CA ASP A 44 14.87 -2.76 -3.18
C ASP A 44 14.74 -1.39 -2.49
N LEU A 45 13.58 -0.78 -2.56
CA LEU A 45 13.31 0.51 -1.92
C LEU A 45 13.31 0.41 -0.38
N ARG A 46 12.84 -0.70 0.16
CA ARG A 46 12.66 -0.90 1.61
C ARG A 46 11.83 0.22 2.22
N PRO A 47 10.57 0.37 1.80
CA PRO A 47 9.75 1.48 2.28
C PRO A 47 9.33 1.30 3.73
N ASP A 48 8.90 2.38 4.34
CA ASP A 48 8.33 2.35 5.70
C ASP A 48 6.88 1.86 5.70
N VAL A 49 6.18 2.02 4.59
CA VAL A 49 4.82 1.50 4.41
C VAL A 49 4.55 1.28 2.92
N ILE A 50 3.71 0.30 2.62
CA ILE A 50 3.28 -0.02 1.26
C ILE A 50 1.78 0.24 1.16
N ILE A 51 1.36 1.09 0.22
CA ILE A 51 -0.05 1.27 -0.12
C ILE A 51 -0.30 0.46 -1.38
N LEU A 52 -1.07 -0.60 -1.27
CA LEU A 52 -1.26 -1.57 -2.36
C LEU A 52 -2.72 -1.62 -2.79
N ASP A 53 -2.98 -1.37 -4.07
CA ASP A 53 -4.28 -1.63 -4.67
C ASP A 53 -4.32 -3.09 -5.10
N VAL A 54 -5.25 -3.85 -4.53
CA VAL A 54 -5.33 -5.29 -4.81
C VAL A 54 -5.96 -5.60 -6.16
N ARG A 55 -6.56 -4.63 -6.83
CA ARG A 55 -7.13 -4.81 -8.16
C ARG A 55 -6.24 -4.24 -9.25
N MET A 56 -4.94 -4.56 -9.22
CA MET A 56 -4.01 -4.18 -10.26
C MET A 56 -4.16 -5.08 -11.47
N GLU A 57 -4.10 -4.50 -12.68
CA GLU A 57 -4.09 -5.24 -13.95
C GLU A 57 -5.22 -6.27 -14.06
N ASN A 58 -5.35 -7.13 -13.04
CA ASN A 58 -6.45 -8.08 -12.90
C ASN A 58 -6.65 -8.36 -11.41
N GLU A 59 -7.73 -9.08 -11.06
CA GLU A 59 -8.10 -9.34 -9.68
C GLU A 59 -7.05 -10.13 -8.90
N ALA A 60 -6.33 -11.02 -9.58
CA ALA A 60 -5.37 -11.90 -8.91
C ALA A 60 -4.04 -11.22 -8.66
N ALA A 61 -3.61 -10.31 -9.53
CA ALA A 61 -2.26 -9.75 -9.48
C ALA A 61 -1.96 -9.03 -8.16
N GLY A 62 -2.90 -8.20 -7.69
CA GLY A 62 -2.71 -7.47 -6.43
C GLY A 62 -2.66 -8.39 -5.22
N TRP A 63 -3.53 -9.41 -5.16
CA TRP A 63 -3.53 -10.38 -4.06
C TRP A 63 -2.26 -11.21 -4.06
N GLN A 64 -1.77 -11.63 -5.22
CA GLN A 64 -0.50 -12.35 -5.33
C GLN A 64 0.67 -11.50 -4.86
N LEU A 65 0.67 -10.23 -5.25
CA LEU A 65 1.72 -9.31 -4.85
C LEU A 65 1.75 -9.14 -3.33
N LEU A 66 0.57 -9.04 -2.70
CA LEU A 66 0.46 -8.98 -1.24
C LEU A 66 1.12 -10.20 -0.58
N GLU A 67 0.83 -11.40 -1.09
CA GLU A 67 1.41 -12.63 -0.55
C GLU A 67 2.93 -12.64 -0.70
N TYR A 68 3.44 -12.21 -1.85
CA TYR A 68 4.89 -12.14 -2.09
C TYR A 68 5.56 -11.17 -1.13
N TYR A 69 4.95 -10.00 -0.87
CA TYR A 69 5.52 -9.04 0.08
C TYR A 69 5.56 -9.61 1.49
N LYS A 70 4.56 -10.37 1.89
CA LYS A 70 4.53 -10.97 3.23
C LYS A 70 5.57 -12.08 3.39
N LEU A 71 5.98 -12.71 2.30
CA LEU A 71 6.99 -13.75 2.31
C LEU A 71 8.42 -13.20 2.15
N GLU A 72 8.55 -11.94 1.71
CA GLU A 72 9.87 -11.35 1.48
C GLU A 72 10.53 -10.97 2.81
N PRO A 73 11.71 -11.54 3.15
CA PRO A 73 12.34 -11.29 4.45
C PRO A 73 12.56 -9.82 4.78
N VAL A 74 12.92 -9.00 3.79
CA VAL A 74 13.20 -7.58 4.05
C VAL A 74 11.92 -6.76 4.25
N LEU A 75 10.74 -7.33 3.95
CA LEU A 75 9.45 -6.65 4.06
C LEU A 75 8.55 -7.23 5.14
N THR A 76 9.01 -8.23 5.90
CA THR A 76 8.14 -8.90 6.89
C THR A 76 7.56 -7.97 7.94
N LYS A 77 8.28 -6.91 8.30
CA LYS A 77 7.83 -5.94 9.29
C LYS A 77 7.25 -4.67 8.69
N THR A 78 7.23 -4.56 7.37
CA THR A 78 6.71 -3.39 6.70
C THR A 78 5.18 -3.45 6.69
N PRO A 79 4.47 -2.45 7.24
CA PRO A 79 3.02 -2.44 7.19
C PRO A 79 2.52 -2.26 5.77
N ILE A 80 1.44 -2.95 5.45
CA ILE A 80 0.80 -2.86 4.13
C ILE A 80 -0.60 -2.31 4.33
N VAL A 81 -0.92 -1.23 3.62
CA VAL A 81 -2.27 -0.66 3.57
C VAL A 81 -2.91 -1.19 2.30
N VAL A 82 -3.91 -2.05 2.44
CA VAL A 82 -4.65 -2.60 1.31
C VAL A 82 -5.76 -1.64 0.94
N CYS A 83 -5.73 -1.15 -0.28
CA CYS A 83 -6.65 -0.14 -0.79
C CYS A 83 -7.44 -0.71 -1.95
N SER A 84 -8.76 -0.53 -1.96
CA SER A 84 -9.59 -0.99 -3.07
C SER A 84 -10.97 -0.35 -3.03
N ALA A 85 -11.58 -0.20 -4.22
CA ALA A 85 -12.97 0.17 -4.37
C ALA A 85 -13.90 -1.04 -4.21
N ASP A 86 -13.36 -2.24 -4.25
CA ASP A 86 -14.14 -3.47 -4.09
C ASP A 86 -14.35 -3.78 -2.60
N ILE A 87 -15.39 -3.16 -2.04
CA ILE A 87 -15.70 -3.26 -0.62
C ILE A 87 -16.02 -4.71 -0.22
N GLN A 88 -16.68 -5.46 -1.11
CA GLN A 88 -17.02 -6.85 -0.80
C GLN A 88 -15.77 -7.72 -0.68
N ALA A 89 -14.82 -7.57 -1.59
CA ALA A 89 -13.56 -8.30 -1.51
C ALA A 89 -12.80 -7.96 -0.23
N LEU A 90 -12.80 -6.69 0.18
CA LEU A 90 -12.15 -6.28 1.42
C LEU A 90 -12.83 -6.91 2.64
N ARG A 91 -14.16 -6.95 2.66
CA ARG A 91 -14.91 -7.56 3.75
C ARG A 91 -14.67 -9.06 3.83
N ASP A 92 -14.70 -9.73 2.68
CA ASP A 92 -14.50 -11.19 2.63
C ASP A 92 -13.12 -11.61 3.12
N ARG A 93 -12.14 -10.73 2.98
CA ARG A 93 -10.75 -11.03 3.35
C ARG A 93 -10.28 -10.28 4.60
N SER A 94 -11.18 -9.55 5.28
CA SER A 94 -10.77 -8.68 6.39
C SER A 94 -10.07 -9.43 7.51
N THR A 95 -10.60 -10.59 7.93
CA THR A 95 -9.96 -11.38 8.97
C THR A 95 -8.57 -11.85 8.55
N HIS A 96 -8.43 -12.32 7.32
CA HIS A 96 -7.14 -12.75 6.77
C HIS A 96 -6.14 -11.59 6.73
N LEU A 97 -6.57 -10.43 6.26
CA LEU A 97 -5.71 -9.24 6.19
C LEU A 97 -5.27 -8.79 7.58
N GLN A 98 -6.19 -8.76 8.53
CA GLN A 98 -5.87 -8.39 9.91
C GLN A 98 -4.88 -9.36 10.54
N SER A 99 -5.05 -10.66 10.28
CA SER A 99 -4.15 -11.67 10.82
C SER A 99 -2.72 -11.51 10.28
N LYS A 100 -2.56 -10.90 9.10
CA LYS A 100 -1.26 -10.62 8.50
C LYS A 100 -0.72 -9.23 8.82
N GLY A 101 -1.41 -8.47 9.67
CA GLY A 101 -0.99 -7.14 10.05
C GLY A 101 -1.20 -6.08 8.99
N CYS A 102 -2.13 -6.31 8.06
CA CYS A 102 -2.48 -5.35 7.03
C CYS A 102 -3.57 -4.40 7.51
N ALA A 103 -3.45 -3.12 7.17
CA ALA A 103 -4.52 -2.16 7.34
C ALA A 103 -5.37 -2.09 6.07
N ILE A 104 -6.60 -1.64 6.19
CA ILE A 104 -7.55 -1.60 5.07
C ILE A 104 -8.03 -0.16 4.88
N LEU A 105 -8.03 0.29 3.63
CA LEU A 105 -8.53 1.61 3.26
C LEU A 105 -9.45 1.46 2.05
N ALA A 106 -10.76 1.61 2.28
CA ALA A 106 -11.74 1.49 1.21
C ALA A 106 -11.81 2.78 0.37
N LYS A 107 -11.90 2.64 -0.94
CA LYS A 107 -12.14 3.78 -1.84
C LYS A 107 -13.65 4.03 -1.96
N PRO A 108 -14.10 5.26 -2.09
CA PRO A 108 -13.29 6.49 -2.03
C PRO A 108 -12.93 6.85 -0.58
N PHE A 109 -11.79 7.48 -0.42
CA PHE A 109 -11.34 8.00 0.88
C PHE A 109 -10.87 9.44 0.68
N ASP A 110 -10.86 10.23 1.77
CA ASP A 110 -10.31 11.57 1.70
C ASP A 110 -8.87 11.58 2.24
N LEU A 111 -8.20 12.72 2.07
CA LEU A 111 -6.82 12.87 2.51
C LEU A 111 -6.68 12.68 4.01
N ASN A 112 -7.65 13.15 4.79
CA ASN A 112 -7.60 13.02 6.25
C ASN A 112 -7.66 11.56 6.69
N ASP A 113 -8.49 10.74 6.02
CA ASP A 113 -8.56 9.30 6.30
C ASP A 113 -7.21 8.62 6.03
N LEU A 114 -6.60 8.96 4.90
CA LEU A 114 -5.30 8.41 4.54
C LEU A 114 -4.21 8.81 5.54
N LEU A 115 -4.15 10.09 5.89
CA LEU A 115 -3.12 10.59 6.81
C LEU A 115 -3.29 10.02 8.21
N ALA A 116 -4.53 9.89 8.69
CA ALA A 116 -4.79 9.29 9.99
C ALA A 116 -4.33 7.82 10.02
N LEU A 117 -4.60 7.09 8.94
CA LEU A 117 -4.17 5.69 8.84
C LEU A 117 -2.65 5.58 8.79
N LEU A 118 -1.98 6.43 8.03
CA LEU A 118 -0.51 6.44 7.96
C LEU A 118 0.12 6.76 9.31
N ASP A 119 -0.41 7.74 10.02
CA ASP A 119 0.07 8.07 11.37
C ASP A 119 -0.04 6.88 12.29
N ARG A 120 -1.16 6.15 12.21
CA ARG A 120 -1.38 4.97 13.06
C ARG A 120 -0.39 3.85 12.74
N VAL A 121 -0.22 3.51 11.46
CA VAL A 121 0.64 2.38 11.09
C VAL A 121 2.13 2.71 11.24
N LEU A 122 2.52 3.96 10.97
CA LEU A 122 3.92 4.38 11.13
C LEU A 122 4.27 4.63 12.59
N GLY A 123 3.33 5.15 13.36
CA GLY A 123 3.52 5.37 14.80
C GLY A 123 3.75 4.07 15.56
N ALA A 124 3.10 2.99 15.15
CA ALA A 124 3.27 1.69 15.78
C ALA A 124 4.66 1.09 15.61
N GLN A 125 5.48 1.65 14.71
CA GLN A 125 6.83 1.15 14.41
C GLN A 125 7.94 1.95 15.06
N SER A 126 7.61 3.05 15.69
CA SER A 126 8.62 3.91 16.32
C SER A 126 8.98 3.47 17.73
#